data_76dfb70c6a90a6efa99a658143475b9d
#
_entry.id   76dfb70c6a90a6efa99a658143475b9d
#
_cell.length_a   1.000
_cell.length_b   1.000
_cell.length_c   1.000
_cell.angle_alpha   90.00
_cell.angle_beta   90.00
_cell.angle_gamma   90.00
#
_symmetry.space_group_name_H-M   'P 1'
#
loop_
_entity.id
_entity.type
_entity.pdbx_description
1 polymer ?
#
loop_
_entity_poly.entity_id
_entity_poly.type
_entity_poly.pdbx_seq_one_letter_code
_entity_poly.pdbx_strand_id
1 'polypeptide(L)'
;MTTLAFPATATGLIGPGRFVLIVGPSGAGKDTLIAGTRAASNGATNVTFPRRVVTRANSDAEDHDTLETLAFDRAIKDGKFALWWEAHGHKYGIPSSADADIRAGRVVITNVSRAIVSAVRRRYAHVETVLVTAPQDVLTSRLTRRLRRSDGSVTDRVERNDLFVDFRPDHVIETTGTPDVAVRLLLEVIHRRGHRAH
;
A
#
# COMPACT_ATOMS: atom_id res chain seq x y z
N MET A 1 17.67 -0.68 -7.29
CA MET A 1 17.56 -1.57 -6.12
C MET A 1 16.63 -0.91 -5.11
N THR A 2 15.66 -1.64 -4.56
CA THR A 2 14.77 -1.13 -3.50
C THR A 2 15.46 -1.39 -2.16
N THR A 3 15.90 -0.36 -1.47
CA THR A 3 16.48 -0.49 -0.13
C THR A 3 15.33 -0.55 0.86
N LEU A 4 15.37 -1.54 1.74
CA LEU A 4 14.34 -1.80 2.73
C LEU A 4 14.98 -1.80 4.10
N ALA A 5 14.40 -1.05 5.04
CA ALA A 5 14.81 -1.17 6.44
C ALA A 5 13.59 -1.17 7.37
N PHE A 6 13.71 -1.99 8.38
CA PHE A 6 12.82 -2.00 9.54
C PHE A 6 13.59 -1.44 10.73
N PRO A 7 12.94 -0.75 11.67
CA PRO A 7 13.55 -0.51 12.95
C PRO A 7 13.93 -1.87 13.55
N ALA A 8 15.18 -1.98 13.98
CA ALA A 8 15.67 -3.18 14.66
C ALA A 8 14.91 -3.33 15.96
N THR A 9 13.93 -4.25 16.04
CA THR A 9 13.37 -4.68 17.33
C THR A 9 12.46 -5.88 17.22
N ALA A 10 12.37 -6.56 18.30
CA ALA A 10 11.46 -7.59 18.81
C ALA A 10 11.71 -9.01 18.29
N THR A 11 12.02 -9.87 19.22
CA THR A 11 11.86 -11.30 19.14
C THR A 11 10.39 -11.65 18.93
N GLY A 12 10.04 -12.11 17.73
CA GLY A 12 8.69 -12.54 17.38
C GLY A 12 7.97 -11.65 16.35
N LEU A 13 6.96 -12.22 15.69
CA LEU A 13 6.13 -11.54 14.71
C LEU A 13 5.12 -10.61 15.41
N ILE A 14 4.87 -9.45 14.81
CA ILE A 14 3.89 -8.49 15.30
C ILE A 14 2.47 -8.98 14.93
N GLY A 15 1.62 -9.12 15.93
CA GLY A 15 0.21 -9.53 15.83
C GLY A 15 -0.58 -9.07 17.09
N PRO A 16 -1.82 -9.50 17.30
CA PRO A 16 -2.63 -10.46 16.52
C PRO A 16 -3.41 -9.84 15.34
N GLY A 17 -3.34 -8.53 15.12
CA GLY A 17 -4.00 -7.86 14.01
C GLY A 17 -3.45 -8.27 12.65
N ARG A 18 -4.00 -7.71 11.59
CA ARG A 18 -3.72 -8.13 10.21
C ARG A 18 -3.31 -6.94 9.33
N PHE A 19 -2.26 -7.13 8.53
CA PHE A 19 -1.88 -6.20 7.47
C PHE A 19 -2.52 -6.62 6.15
N VAL A 20 -3.29 -5.74 5.51
CA VAL A 20 -3.81 -5.90 4.15
C VAL A 20 -3.04 -4.95 3.24
N LEU A 21 -2.14 -5.49 2.45
CA LEU A 21 -1.24 -4.76 1.57
C LEU A 21 -1.85 -4.65 0.17
N ILE A 22 -2.18 -3.44 -0.24
CA ILE A 22 -2.66 -3.16 -1.58
C ILE A 22 -1.46 -2.95 -2.51
N VAL A 23 -1.32 -3.79 -3.52
CA VAL A 23 -0.25 -3.72 -4.52
C VAL A 23 -0.82 -3.65 -5.93
N GLY A 24 -0.02 -3.25 -6.90
CA GLY A 24 -0.46 -3.22 -8.30
C GLY A 24 0.19 -2.10 -9.09
N PRO A 25 0.04 -2.09 -10.41
CA PRO A 25 0.66 -1.11 -11.30
C PRO A 25 0.16 0.32 -11.05
N SER A 26 0.90 1.29 -11.56
CA SER A 26 0.43 2.68 -11.65
C SER A 26 -0.83 2.74 -12.52
N GLY A 27 -1.82 3.56 -12.14
CA GLY A 27 -3.08 3.66 -12.88
C GLY A 27 -4.12 2.59 -12.54
N ALA A 28 -3.79 1.56 -11.75
CA ALA A 28 -4.74 0.51 -11.36
C ALA A 28 -5.85 0.97 -10.40
N GLY A 29 -5.83 2.22 -9.91
CA GLY A 29 -6.91 2.74 -9.05
C GLY A 29 -6.77 2.40 -7.56
N LYS A 30 -5.59 2.04 -7.08
CA LYS A 30 -5.33 1.69 -5.67
C LYS A 30 -5.77 2.76 -4.68
N ASP A 31 -5.43 4.02 -4.94
CA ASP A 31 -5.76 5.13 -4.04
C ASP A 31 -7.28 5.40 -4.02
N THR A 32 -7.94 5.33 -5.17
CA THR A 32 -9.42 5.40 -5.28
C THR A 32 -10.08 4.27 -4.50
N LEU A 33 -9.57 3.04 -4.64
CA LEU A 33 -10.07 1.87 -3.92
C LEU A 33 -9.93 2.04 -2.40
N ILE A 34 -8.77 2.47 -1.92
CA ILE A 34 -8.52 2.70 -0.50
C ILE A 34 -9.44 3.83 0.03
N ALA A 35 -9.57 4.93 -0.71
CA ALA A 35 -10.43 6.05 -0.31
C ALA A 35 -11.92 5.63 -0.22
N GLY A 36 -12.41 4.90 -1.22
CA GLY A 36 -13.79 4.37 -1.22
C GLY A 36 -14.02 3.37 -0.07
N THR A 37 -13.06 2.49 0.16
CA THR A 37 -13.15 1.52 1.27
C THR A 37 -13.10 2.21 2.63
N ARG A 38 -12.24 3.22 2.81
CA ARG A 38 -12.22 4.05 4.03
C ARG A 38 -13.58 4.71 4.26
N ALA A 39 -14.16 5.31 3.25
CA ALA A 39 -15.48 5.96 3.34
C ALA A 39 -16.59 4.95 3.70
N ALA A 40 -16.59 3.77 3.06
CA ALA A 40 -17.56 2.72 3.34
C ALA A 40 -17.36 2.03 4.71
N SER A 41 -16.14 2.10 5.27
CA SER A 41 -15.81 1.57 6.61
C SER A 41 -16.03 2.60 7.72
N ASN A 42 -16.66 3.73 7.45
CA ASN A 42 -16.89 4.80 8.41
C ASN A 42 -17.62 4.27 9.65
N GLY A 43 -17.04 4.47 10.84
CA GLY A 43 -17.53 3.94 12.11
C GLY A 43 -16.99 2.56 12.50
N ALA A 44 -16.28 1.84 11.64
CA ALA A 44 -15.62 0.59 12.02
C ALA A 44 -14.32 0.89 12.80
N THR A 45 -14.32 0.60 14.11
CA THR A 45 -13.17 0.88 14.99
C THR A 45 -12.01 -0.12 14.86
N ASN A 46 -12.25 -1.23 14.16
CA ASN A 46 -11.29 -2.32 14.01
C ASN A 46 -10.49 -2.28 12.69
N VAL A 47 -10.70 -1.26 11.86
CA VAL A 47 -10.01 -1.07 10.57
C VAL A 47 -9.34 0.29 10.53
N THR A 48 -8.07 0.34 10.13
CA THR A 48 -7.31 1.59 10.02
C THR A 48 -6.64 1.74 8.66
N PHE A 49 -6.50 2.97 8.22
CA PHE A 49 -5.94 3.36 6.94
C PHE A 49 -4.84 4.41 7.17
N PRO A 50 -3.63 4.01 7.54
CA PRO A 50 -2.55 4.96 7.78
C PRO A 50 -2.21 5.72 6.50
N ARG A 51 -2.07 7.05 6.61
CA ARG A 51 -1.55 7.86 5.50
C ARG A 51 -0.06 7.59 5.35
N ARG A 52 0.36 7.32 4.11
CA ARG A 52 1.78 7.19 3.80
C ARG A 52 2.47 8.55 3.92
N VAL A 53 3.72 8.53 4.28
CA VAL A 53 4.62 9.69 4.20
C VAL A 53 5.56 9.49 3.01
N VAL A 54 5.71 10.49 2.15
CA VAL A 54 6.50 10.37 0.91
C VAL A 54 7.40 11.60 0.76
N THR A 55 8.62 11.41 0.23
CA THR A 55 9.54 12.54 -0.06
C THR A 55 9.28 13.19 -1.43
N ARG A 56 8.10 13.02 -1.97
CA ARG A 56 7.65 13.65 -3.21
C ARG A 56 6.54 14.65 -2.89
N ALA A 57 6.53 15.79 -3.59
CA ALA A 57 5.43 16.75 -3.47
C ALA A 57 4.07 16.07 -3.70
N ASN A 58 3.10 16.47 -2.92
CA ASN A 58 1.74 15.95 -3.02
C ASN A 58 1.13 16.33 -4.39
N SER A 59 0.30 15.47 -4.92
CA SER A 59 -0.49 15.76 -6.12
C SER A 59 -1.96 15.48 -5.81
N ASP A 60 -2.87 16.20 -6.44
CA ASP A 60 -4.34 16.07 -6.25
C ASP A 60 -4.88 14.63 -6.40
N ALA A 61 -4.06 13.73 -6.94
CA ALA A 61 -4.43 12.35 -7.23
C ALA A 61 -3.95 11.32 -6.21
N GLU A 62 -3.16 11.69 -5.19
CA GLU A 62 -2.57 10.77 -4.22
C GLU A 62 -2.70 11.32 -2.79
N ASP A 63 -3.30 10.54 -1.90
CA ASP A 63 -3.48 10.89 -0.47
C ASP A 63 -2.25 10.41 0.34
N HIS A 64 -1.29 11.31 0.55
CA HIS A 64 -0.11 11.06 1.38
C HIS A 64 0.36 12.35 2.09
N ASP A 65 1.09 12.20 3.17
CA ASP A 65 1.81 13.29 3.79
C ASP A 65 3.17 13.46 3.13
N THR A 66 3.65 14.70 3.01
CA THR A 66 4.94 14.99 2.39
C THR A 66 5.95 15.39 3.45
N LEU A 67 7.17 14.83 3.37
CA LEU A 67 8.34 15.28 4.12
C LEU A 67 9.50 15.53 3.17
N GLU A 68 10.28 16.55 3.47
CA GLU A 68 11.59 16.75 2.85
C GLU A 68 12.54 15.58 3.19
N THR A 69 13.46 15.25 2.29
CA THR A 69 14.33 14.06 2.42
C THR A 69 15.09 14.05 3.76
N LEU A 70 15.65 15.18 4.19
CA LEU A 70 16.36 15.26 5.48
C LEU A 70 15.44 15.06 6.68
N ALA A 71 14.20 15.55 6.61
CA ALA A 71 13.20 15.35 7.66
C ALA A 71 12.74 13.88 7.71
N PHE A 72 12.61 13.24 6.55
CA PHE A 72 12.30 11.81 6.46
C PHE A 72 13.41 10.96 7.08
N ASP A 73 14.68 11.28 6.82
CA ASP A 73 15.83 10.56 7.40
C ASP A 73 15.92 10.70 8.93
N ARG A 74 15.57 11.86 9.45
CA ARG A 74 15.40 12.06 10.90
C ARG A 74 14.27 11.19 11.44
N ALA A 75 13.11 11.20 10.78
CA ALA A 75 11.96 10.39 11.18
C ALA A 75 12.26 8.88 11.19
N ILE A 76 13.11 8.39 10.26
CA ILE A 76 13.62 6.99 10.31
C ILE A 76 14.40 6.75 11.61
N LYS A 77 15.39 7.62 11.91
CA LYS A 77 16.23 7.50 13.12
C LYS A 77 15.39 7.56 14.40
N ASP A 78 14.35 8.38 14.40
CA ASP A 78 13.43 8.56 15.52
C ASP A 78 12.38 7.45 15.63
N GLY A 79 12.42 6.40 14.78
CA GLY A 79 11.48 5.28 14.81
C GLY A 79 10.04 5.65 14.48
N LYS A 80 9.83 6.72 13.70
CA LYS A 80 8.47 7.22 13.35
C LYS A 80 7.75 6.34 12.33
N PHE A 81 8.45 5.36 11.75
CA PHE A 81 7.87 4.47 10.73
C PHE A 81 7.85 3.00 11.20
N ALA A 82 6.72 2.34 10.99
CA ALA A 82 6.59 0.88 11.10
C ALA A 82 7.36 0.16 9.99
N LEU A 83 7.28 0.70 8.79
CA LEU A 83 8.07 0.30 7.62
C LEU A 83 8.40 1.52 6.76
N TRP A 84 9.52 1.43 6.06
CA TRP A 84 9.86 2.40 5.03
C TRP A 84 10.65 1.74 3.89
N TRP A 85 10.61 2.32 2.70
CA TRP A 85 11.36 1.84 1.54
C TRP A 85 11.69 2.98 0.59
N GLU A 86 12.64 2.72 -0.28
CA GLU A 86 12.99 3.63 -1.38
C GLU A 86 12.54 3.02 -2.70
N ALA A 87 11.93 3.83 -3.53
CA ALA A 87 11.54 3.48 -4.88
C ALA A 87 11.44 4.73 -5.75
N HIS A 88 11.90 4.64 -6.99
CA HIS A 88 11.80 5.73 -7.97
C HIS A 88 12.40 7.07 -7.51
N GLY A 89 13.52 7.03 -6.78
CA GLY A 89 14.18 8.23 -6.26
C GLY A 89 13.46 8.91 -5.09
N HIS A 90 12.42 8.27 -4.54
CA HIS A 90 11.67 8.76 -3.39
C HIS A 90 11.67 7.75 -2.25
N LYS A 91 11.50 8.27 -1.03
CA LYS A 91 11.29 7.47 0.18
C LYS A 91 9.81 7.44 0.53
N TYR A 92 9.37 6.30 1.02
CA TYR A 92 7.99 6.02 1.42
C TYR A 92 7.99 5.45 2.82
N GLY A 93 7.11 5.93 3.70
CA GLY A 93 6.99 5.46 5.07
C GLY A 93 5.54 5.18 5.46
N ILE A 94 5.34 4.14 6.24
CA ILE A 94 4.10 3.87 6.95
C ILE A 94 4.33 4.25 8.40
N PRO A 95 3.52 5.13 9.01
CA PRO A 95 3.69 5.58 10.39
C PRO A 95 3.74 4.42 11.39
N SER A 96 4.51 4.59 12.46
CA SER A 96 4.67 3.61 13.54
C SER A 96 3.35 3.27 14.28
N SER A 97 2.33 4.13 14.17
CA SER A 97 0.98 3.82 14.64
C SER A 97 0.39 2.55 14.04
N ALA A 98 0.81 2.16 12.82
CA ALA A 98 0.39 0.90 12.22
C ALA A 98 0.82 -0.32 13.05
N ASP A 99 2.01 -0.30 13.67
CA ASP A 99 2.45 -1.35 14.59
C ASP A 99 1.54 -1.42 15.83
N ALA A 100 1.15 -0.28 16.38
CA ALA A 100 0.24 -0.21 17.53
C ALA A 100 -1.15 -0.75 17.15
N ASP A 101 -1.65 -0.41 15.97
CA ASP A 101 -2.94 -0.90 15.47
C ASP A 101 -2.93 -2.43 15.30
N ILE A 102 -1.86 -3.00 14.71
CA ILE A 102 -1.71 -4.44 14.56
C ILE A 102 -1.63 -5.13 15.94
N ARG A 103 -0.89 -4.57 16.90
CA ARG A 103 -0.83 -5.12 18.28
C ARG A 103 -2.19 -5.04 18.99
N ALA A 104 -3.00 -4.06 18.67
CA ALA A 104 -4.37 -3.92 19.17
C ALA A 104 -5.39 -4.82 18.46
N GLY A 105 -4.97 -5.71 17.55
CA GLY A 105 -5.84 -6.64 16.84
C GLY A 105 -6.59 -6.02 15.64
N ARG A 106 -6.22 -4.82 15.22
CA ARG A 106 -6.89 -4.14 14.10
C ARG A 106 -6.40 -4.63 12.74
N VAL A 107 -7.23 -4.39 11.72
CA VAL A 107 -6.87 -4.57 10.31
C VAL A 107 -6.29 -3.25 9.80
N VAL A 108 -5.04 -3.28 9.37
CA VAL A 108 -4.35 -2.11 8.79
C VAL A 108 -4.27 -2.26 7.28
N ILE A 109 -4.77 -1.28 6.54
CA ILE A 109 -4.83 -1.30 5.08
C ILE A 109 -3.98 -0.17 4.52
N THR A 110 -3.04 -0.50 3.66
CA THR A 110 -2.18 0.50 2.98
C THR A 110 -1.67 -0.02 1.64
N ASN A 111 -1.37 0.90 0.74
CA ASN A 111 -0.71 0.54 -0.51
C ASN A 111 0.82 0.58 -0.35
N VAL A 112 1.48 -0.44 -0.88
CA VAL A 112 2.94 -0.60 -0.81
C VAL A 112 3.53 -1.05 -2.15
N SER A 113 4.85 -0.98 -2.27
CA SER A 113 5.56 -1.63 -3.36
C SER A 113 5.53 -3.15 -3.19
N ARG A 114 5.34 -3.90 -4.27
CA ARG A 114 5.44 -5.38 -4.27
C ARG A 114 6.80 -5.86 -3.72
N ALA A 115 7.85 -5.11 -3.99
CA ALA A 115 9.21 -5.46 -3.55
C ALA A 115 9.37 -5.61 -2.04
N ILE A 116 8.49 -4.99 -1.23
CA ILE A 116 8.61 -5.05 0.24
C ILE A 116 7.75 -6.14 0.88
N VAL A 117 6.84 -6.77 0.13
CA VAL A 117 5.87 -7.72 0.67
C VAL A 117 6.52 -8.87 1.44
N SER A 118 7.57 -9.49 0.87
CA SER A 118 8.30 -10.58 1.54
C SER A 118 8.89 -10.16 2.87
N ALA A 119 9.38 -8.93 2.96
CA ALA A 119 9.95 -8.41 4.20
C ALA A 119 8.85 -8.09 5.24
N VAL A 120 7.69 -7.57 4.79
CA VAL A 120 6.53 -7.36 5.67
C VAL A 120 6.05 -8.69 6.25
N ARG A 121 5.96 -9.75 5.43
CA ARG A 121 5.60 -11.10 5.89
C ARG A 121 6.57 -11.70 6.92
N ARG A 122 7.84 -11.27 6.93
CA ARG A 122 8.82 -11.69 7.96
C ARG A 122 8.67 -10.93 9.29
N ARG A 123 7.94 -9.83 9.30
CA ARG A 123 7.77 -8.95 10.48
C ARG A 123 6.42 -9.09 11.15
N TYR A 124 5.37 -9.41 10.40
CA TYR A 124 3.99 -9.45 10.91
C TYR A 124 3.42 -10.87 10.79
N ALA A 125 2.65 -11.26 11.81
CA ALA A 125 2.08 -12.60 11.91
C ALA A 125 1.02 -12.87 10.82
N HIS A 126 0.25 -11.85 10.47
CA HIS A 126 -0.86 -11.97 9.51
C HIS A 126 -0.73 -10.87 8.46
N VAL A 127 -0.39 -11.27 7.23
CA VAL A 127 -0.23 -10.38 6.08
C VAL A 127 -0.99 -10.95 4.90
N GLU A 128 -1.94 -10.21 4.39
CA GLU A 128 -2.64 -10.51 3.14
C GLU A 128 -2.30 -9.48 2.07
N THR A 129 -2.18 -9.92 0.85
CA THR A 129 -1.87 -9.08 -0.31
C THR A 129 -3.04 -9.06 -1.28
N VAL A 130 -3.43 -7.86 -1.69
CA VAL A 130 -4.48 -7.63 -2.69
C VAL A 130 -3.82 -6.99 -3.91
N LEU A 131 -3.74 -7.73 -5.01
CA LEU A 131 -3.32 -7.19 -6.29
C LEU A 131 -4.49 -6.44 -6.93
N VAL A 132 -4.35 -5.14 -7.05
CA VAL A 132 -5.28 -4.30 -7.81
C VAL A 132 -4.74 -4.15 -9.23
N THR A 133 -5.52 -4.53 -10.22
CA THR A 133 -5.14 -4.54 -11.63
C THR A 133 -6.26 -4.01 -12.54
N ALA A 134 -5.93 -3.78 -13.79
CA ALA A 134 -6.87 -3.51 -14.89
C ALA A 134 -6.22 -3.95 -16.21
N PRO A 135 -6.97 -4.17 -17.28
CA PRO A 135 -6.43 -4.42 -18.61
C PRO A 135 -5.42 -3.35 -19.05
N GLN A 136 -4.45 -3.75 -19.85
CA GLN A 136 -3.31 -2.88 -20.22
C GLN A 136 -3.75 -1.59 -20.93
N ASP A 137 -4.76 -1.66 -21.79
CA ASP A 137 -5.35 -0.51 -22.49
C ASP A 137 -5.98 0.49 -21.50
N VAL A 138 -6.67 -0.02 -20.48
CA VAL A 138 -7.27 0.79 -19.40
C VAL A 138 -6.18 1.46 -18.57
N LEU A 139 -5.12 0.73 -18.19
CA LEU A 139 -3.97 1.28 -17.47
C LEU A 139 -3.31 2.40 -18.26
N THR A 140 -3.02 2.14 -19.55
CA THR A 140 -2.40 3.12 -20.46
C THR A 140 -3.28 4.37 -20.60
N SER A 141 -4.59 4.20 -20.82
CA SER A 141 -5.53 5.31 -20.92
C SER A 141 -5.57 6.18 -19.66
N ARG A 142 -5.61 5.54 -18.47
CA ARG A 142 -5.61 6.25 -17.18
C ARG A 142 -4.31 6.99 -16.93
N LEU A 143 -3.16 6.39 -17.28
CA LEU A 143 -1.85 7.04 -17.17
C LEU A 143 -1.73 8.24 -18.09
N THR A 144 -2.13 8.11 -19.37
CA THR A 144 -2.11 9.21 -20.34
C THR A 144 -2.98 10.39 -19.91
N ARG A 145 -4.17 10.11 -19.36
CA ARG A 145 -5.07 11.16 -18.85
C ARG A 145 -4.48 11.90 -17.65
N ARG A 146 -3.78 11.17 -16.78
CA ARG A 146 -3.11 11.73 -15.60
C ARG A 146 -1.92 12.62 -15.99
N LEU A 147 -1.20 12.26 -17.04
CA LEU A 147 -0.03 12.98 -17.54
C LEU A 147 -0.37 14.28 -18.26
N ARG A 148 -1.53 14.34 -18.94
CA ARG A 148 -2.04 15.60 -19.50
C ARG A 148 -2.38 16.63 -18.42
N ARG A 149 -2.42 16.22 -17.15
CA ARG A 149 -2.63 17.09 -15.98
C ARG A 149 -1.34 17.38 -15.19
N SER A 150 -0.22 16.70 -15.51
CA SER A 150 1.05 16.89 -14.82
C SER A 150 2.19 16.71 -15.83
N ASP A 151 3.07 17.70 -15.99
CA ASP A 151 4.22 17.71 -16.90
C ASP A 151 5.31 16.69 -16.53
N GLY A 152 5.00 15.38 -16.58
CA GLY A 152 5.93 14.32 -16.22
C GLY A 152 6.02 13.18 -17.23
N SER A 153 7.20 12.60 -17.44
CA SER A 153 7.50 11.53 -18.40
C SER A 153 6.72 10.24 -18.14
N VAL A 154 6.09 9.72 -19.20
CA VAL A 154 5.25 8.48 -19.21
C VAL A 154 6.09 7.22 -19.22
N THR A 155 7.21 7.24 -19.92
CA THR A 155 7.99 6.06 -20.34
C THR A 155 8.49 5.25 -19.15
N ASP A 156 8.91 5.90 -18.10
CA ASP A 156 9.48 5.24 -16.92
C ASP A 156 8.49 4.45 -16.04
N ARG A 157 7.18 4.64 -16.23
CA ARG A 157 6.14 4.02 -15.41
C ARG A 157 5.47 2.80 -16.04
N VAL A 158 5.49 2.69 -17.35
CA VAL A 158 4.86 1.58 -18.09
C VAL A 158 5.78 0.36 -18.17
N GLU A 159 7.08 0.54 -18.37
CA GLU A 159 8.03 -0.56 -18.58
C GLU A 159 8.30 -1.46 -17.34
N ARG A 160 7.77 -1.13 -16.18
CA ARG A 160 8.08 -1.83 -14.92
C ARG A 160 7.04 -2.85 -14.48
N ASN A 161 6.04 -3.12 -15.30
CA ASN A 161 5.01 -4.11 -14.97
C ASN A 161 5.50 -5.57 -15.04
N ASP A 162 6.58 -5.85 -15.78
CA ASP A 162 6.99 -7.21 -16.14
C ASP A 162 8.01 -7.85 -15.17
N LEU A 163 8.54 -7.11 -14.19
CA LEU A 163 9.68 -7.58 -13.38
C LEU A 163 9.32 -8.52 -12.20
N PHE A 164 8.08 -8.99 -12.07
CA PHE A 164 7.68 -9.82 -10.93
C PHE A 164 6.92 -11.07 -11.35
N VAL A 165 7.63 -11.98 -12.02
CA VAL A 165 7.11 -13.28 -12.48
C VAL A 165 6.65 -14.19 -11.33
N ASP A 166 7.21 -14.02 -10.13
CA ASP A 166 6.96 -14.91 -8.98
C ASP A 166 6.06 -14.32 -7.86
N PHE A 167 5.44 -13.16 -8.07
CA PHE A 167 4.56 -12.59 -7.07
C PHE A 167 3.18 -13.24 -7.12
N ARG A 168 2.83 -14.02 -6.09
CA ARG A 168 1.49 -14.59 -5.90
C ARG A 168 0.72 -13.77 -4.87
N PRO A 169 -0.27 -12.98 -5.29
CA PRO A 169 -1.17 -12.28 -4.36
C PRO A 169 -2.14 -13.26 -3.70
N ASP A 170 -2.61 -12.95 -2.49
CA ASP A 170 -3.66 -13.71 -1.82
C ASP A 170 -5.04 -13.42 -2.44
N HIS A 171 -5.23 -12.20 -2.94
CA HIS A 171 -6.45 -11.74 -3.62
C HIS A 171 -6.13 -10.91 -4.86
N VAL A 172 -7.02 -10.94 -5.85
CA VAL A 172 -6.95 -10.08 -7.05
C VAL A 172 -8.26 -9.31 -7.18
N ILE A 173 -8.16 -7.99 -7.36
CA ILE A 173 -9.28 -7.10 -7.65
C ILE A 173 -9.02 -6.40 -8.97
N GLU A 174 -9.87 -6.64 -9.95
CA GLU A 174 -9.82 -5.97 -11.24
C GLU A 174 -10.72 -4.72 -11.22
N THR A 175 -10.18 -3.58 -11.67
CA THR A 175 -10.86 -2.28 -11.62
C THR A 175 -11.36 -1.83 -13.00
N THR A 176 -12.07 -2.67 -13.72
CA THR A 176 -12.68 -2.37 -15.02
C THR A 176 -14.07 -1.76 -14.92
N GLY A 177 -14.77 -2.06 -13.84
CA GLY A 177 -16.15 -1.59 -13.58
C GLY A 177 -16.22 -0.29 -12.77
N THR A 178 -17.36 -0.10 -12.13
CA THR A 178 -17.55 1.00 -11.18
C THR A 178 -16.70 0.82 -9.94
N PRO A 179 -16.20 1.90 -9.33
CA PRO A 179 -15.39 1.82 -8.10
C PRO A 179 -16.08 1.03 -6.97
N ASP A 180 -17.40 1.09 -6.87
CA ASP A 180 -18.18 0.43 -5.82
C ASP A 180 -18.06 -1.09 -5.82
N VAL A 181 -17.91 -1.70 -7.01
CA VAL A 181 -17.69 -3.15 -7.11
C VAL A 181 -16.35 -3.54 -6.47
N ALA A 182 -15.29 -2.82 -6.81
CA ALA A 182 -13.97 -3.07 -6.24
C ALA A 182 -13.94 -2.80 -4.72
N VAL A 183 -14.63 -1.75 -4.26
CA VAL A 183 -14.79 -1.43 -2.83
C VAL A 183 -15.48 -2.58 -2.08
N ARG A 184 -16.59 -3.13 -2.61
CA ARG A 184 -17.26 -4.29 -1.99
C ARG A 184 -16.34 -5.50 -1.88
N LEU A 185 -15.60 -5.83 -2.94
CA LEU A 185 -14.64 -6.93 -2.92
C LEU A 185 -13.55 -6.73 -1.86
N LEU A 186 -13.03 -5.52 -1.71
CA LEU A 186 -12.04 -5.24 -0.67
C LEU A 186 -12.67 -5.31 0.74
N LEU A 187 -13.89 -4.85 0.92
CA LEU A 187 -14.61 -5.01 2.20
C LEU A 187 -14.82 -6.49 2.55
N GLU A 188 -15.11 -7.35 1.57
CA GLU A 188 -15.18 -8.80 1.81
C GLU A 188 -13.85 -9.37 2.31
N VAL A 189 -12.72 -8.96 1.70
CA VAL A 189 -11.39 -9.35 2.18
C VAL A 189 -11.16 -8.90 3.62
N ILE A 190 -11.54 -7.66 3.94
CA ILE A 190 -11.38 -7.08 5.28
C ILE A 190 -12.21 -7.82 6.32
N HIS A 191 -13.46 -8.17 6.00
CA HIS A 191 -14.38 -8.81 6.93
C HIS A 191 -14.20 -10.33 7.04
N ARG A 192 -13.49 -10.98 6.13
CA ARG A 192 -13.11 -12.38 6.29
C ARG A 192 -12.24 -12.50 7.54
N ARG A 193 -12.73 -13.18 8.57
CA ARG A 193 -11.90 -13.61 9.69
C ARG A 193 -10.82 -14.52 9.10
N GLY A 194 -9.55 -14.17 9.26
CA GLY A 194 -8.46 -14.97 8.74
C GLY A 194 -8.68 -16.45 9.06
N HIS A 195 -8.75 -17.27 8.04
CA HIS A 195 -8.71 -18.71 8.22
C HIS A 195 -7.37 -19.00 8.91
N ARG A 196 -7.44 -19.55 10.12
CA ARG A 196 -6.27 -20.17 10.75
C ARG A 196 -5.85 -21.28 9.80
N ALA A 197 -4.74 -21.12 9.10
CA ALA A 197 -4.01 -22.26 8.57
C ALA A 197 -3.53 -23.04 9.79
N HIS A 198 -4.06 -24.23 9.94
CA HIS A 198 -3.57 -25.24 10.87
C HIS A 198 -2.21 -25.74 10.43
#